data_c74eb7b73b66b3ffc9081e74fa73d972
#
_entry.id   c74eb7b73b66b3ffc9081e74fa73d972
#
_cell.length_a   1.000
_cell.length_b   1.000
_cell.length_c   1.000
_cell.angle_alpha   90.00
_cell.angle_beta   90.00
_cell.angle_gamma   90.00
#
_symmetry.space_group_name_H-M   'P 1'
#
loop_
_entity.id
_entity.type
_entity.pdbx_description
1 polymer ?
#
loop_
_entity_poly.entity_id
_entity_poly.type
_entity_poly.pdbx_seq_one_letter_code
_entity_poly.pdbx_strand_id
1 'polypeptide(L)'
;KFEAEKVLWEVSLKTGLEVTVVRLPLVYGHGVKGNLDRLIKLVQLGIPLPLSLIQNQRSMIGIDNLIDLLIKCIEHPNAAGKTFLVSDGKDLSTPYLINYISTSMGFSSRLFPFPIFLLKFLFTIIGKKKEVDRLTDSLKLDNGHVRRVLNWTPPVNVDEGIRRMVQGK
;
A
#
# COMPACT_ATOMS: atom_id res chain seq x y z
N LYS A 1 4.48 11.23 -13.46
CA LYS A 1 3.39 10.26 -13.59
C LYS A 1 2.14 10.90 -14.20
N PHE A 2 1.67 12.03 -13.65
CA PHE A 2 0.50 12.72 -14.18
C PHE A 2 0.66 13.16 -15.65
N GLU A 3 1.83 13.66 -16.02
CA GLU A 3 2.16 14.00 -17.41
C GLU A 3 2.13 12.76 -18.33
N ALA A 4 2.68 11.64 -17.86
CA ALA A 4 2.63 10.38 -18.61
C ALA A 4 1.18 9.91 -18.85
N GLU A 5 0.31 10.04 -17.86
CA GLU A 5 -1.12 9.72 -18.02
C GLU A 5 -1.78 10.61 -19.10
N LYS A 6 -1.47 11.93 -19.13
CA LYS A 6 -1.99 12.84 -20.17
C LYS A 6 -1.56 12.41 -21.56
N VAL A 7 -0.29 12.11 -21.75
CA VAL A 7 0.25 11.66 -23.04
C VAL A 7 -0.42 10.36 -23.47
N LEU A 8 -0.63 9.42 -22.57
CA LEU A 8 -1.35 8.17 -22.87
C LEU A 8 -2.79 8.42 -23.35
N TRP A 9 -3.51 9.34 -22.71
CA TRP A 9 -4.86 9.72 -23.13
C TRP A 9 -4.86 10.42 -24.50
N GLU A 10 -3.88 11.30 -24.77
CA GLU A 10 -3.74 11.93 -26.11
C GLU A 10 -3.47 10.91 -27.19
N VAL A 11 -2.60 9.93 -26.93
CA VAL A 11 -2.33 8.82 -27.87
C VAL A 11 -3.59 7.99 -28.10
N SER A 12 -4.29 7.62 -27.02
CA SER A 12 -5.54 6.89 -27.09
C SER A 12 -6.57 7.58 -28.02
N LEU A 13 -6.75 8.90 -27.84
CA LEU A 13 -7.67 9.68 -28.67
C LEU A 13 -7.27 9.75 -30.16
N LYS A 14 -5.95 9.79 -30.46
CA LYS A 14 -5.44 9.90 -31.83
C LYS A 14 -5.40 8.57 -32.58
N THR A 15 -5.22 7.47 -31.86
CA THR A 15 -4.93 6.16 -32.47
C THR A 15 -6.03 5.12 -32.26
N GLY A 16 -6.99 5.39 -31.36
CA GLY A 16 -7.98 4.40 -30.96
C GLY A 16 -7.43 3.33 -30.01
N LEU A 17 -6.20 3.51 -29.48
CA LEU A 17 -5.61 2.59 -28.51
C LEU A 17 -6.44 2.58 -27.21
N GLU A 18 -6.84 1.40 -26.79
CA GLU A 18 -7.53 1.22 -25.50
C GLU A 18 -6.55 1.34 -24.35
N VAL A 19 -6.73 2.37 -23.51
CA VAL A 19 -5.88 2.66 -22.36
C VAL A 19 -6.69 2.46 -21.07
N THR A 20 -6.12 1.73 -20.13
CA THR A 20 -6.60 1.63 -18.74
C THR A 20 -5.50 2.09 -17.80
N VAL A 21 -5.81 3.03 -16.93
CA VAL A 21 -4.87 3.55 -15.93
C VAL A 21 -5.21 2.98 -14.56
N VAL A 22 -4.25 2.31 -13.92
CA VAL A 22 -4.39 1.81 -12.55
C VAL A 22 -3.47 2.58 -11.63
N ARG A 23 -4.05 3.35 -10.69
CA ARG A 23 -3.32 4.13 -9.69
C ARG A 23 -3.19 3.32 -8.41
N LEU A 24 -1.97 2.96 -8.09
CA LEU A 24 -1.62 2.04 -7.01
C LEU A 24 -1.28 2.79 -5.72
N PRO A 25 -1.70 2.29 -4.54
CA PRO A 25 -1.14 2.65 -3.25
C PRO A 25 0.21 1.96 -3.03
N LEU A 26 0.60 1.75 -1.77
CA LEU A 26 1.73 0.88 -1.44
C LEU A 26 1.38 -0.57 -1.82
N VAL A 27 2.18 -1.14 -2.71
CA VAL A 27 2.10 -2.56 -3.06
C VAL A 27 2.94 -3.37 -2.07
N TYR A 28 2.40 -4.47 -1.57
CA TYR A 28 3.09 -5.37 -0.67
C TYR A 28 2.99 -6.83 -1.16
N GLY A 29 3.96 -7.66 -0.77
CA GLY A 29 4.03 -9.06 -1.17
C GLY A 29 5.42 -9.63 -0.94
N HIS A 30 5.63 -10.87 -1.35
CA HIS A 30 6.94 -11.52 -1.23
C HIS A 30 8.03 -10.71 -1.96
N GLY A 31 9.20 -10.57 -1.33
CA GLY A 31 10.32 -9.82 -1.92
C GLY A 31 10.12 -8.30 -1.97
N VAL A 32 9.15 -7.74 -1.23
CA VAL A 32 8.94 -6.29 -1.14
C VAL A 32 10.24 -5.57 -0.78
N LYS A 33 10.47 -4.43 -1.42
CA LYS A 33 11.66 -3.58 -1.22
C LYS A 33 11.28 -2.22 -0.60
N GLY A 34 12.29 -1.46 -0.20
CA GLY A 34 12.13 -0.09 0.27
C GLY A 34 11.72 0.03 1.73
N ASN A 35 10.76 0.91 2.03
CA ASN A 35 10.41 1.22 3.42
C ASN A 35 9.75 0.05 4.16
N LEU A 36 8.95 -0.75 3.47
CA LEU A 36 8.29 -1.89 4.08
C LEU A 36 9.30 -3.00 4.42
N ASP A 37 10.26 -3.27 3.53
CA ASP A 37 11.39 -4.18 3.82
C ASP A 37 12.20 -3.73 5.04
N ARG A 38 12.50 -2.41 5.13
CA ARG A 38 13.19 -1.85 6.29
C ARG A 38 12.39 -2.02 7.57
N LEU A 39 11.07 -1.82 7.52
CA LEU A 39 10.18 -2.03 8.65
C LEU A 39 10.17 -3.49 9.10
N ILE A 40 10.08 -4.42 8.15
CA ILE A 40 10.16 -5.86 8.41
C ILE A 40 11.48 -6.21 9.13
N LYS A 41 12.61 -5.71 8.63
CA LYS A 41 13.93 -5.92 9.26
C LYS A 41 14.02 -5.36 10.67
N LEU A 42 13.47 -4.16 10.92
CA LEU A 42 13.43 -3.57 12.27
C LEU A 42 12.60 -4.42 13.24
N VAL A 43 11.49 -4.96 12.77
CA VAL A 43 10.65 -5.90 13.54
C VAL A 43 11.41 -7.19 13.85
N GLN A 44 12.09 -7.76 12.84
CA GLN A 44 12.91 -8.98 13.01
C GLN A 44 14.03 -8.80 14.02
N LEU A 45 14.67 -7.64 14.05
CA LEU A 45 15.72 -7.30 15.02
C LEU A 45 15.18 -7.05 16.43
N GLY A 46 13.86 -7.03 16.61
CA GLY A 46 13.22 -6.79 17.90
C GLY A 46 13.47 -5.40 18.48
N ILE A 47 13.80 -4.42 17.64
CA ILE A 47 14.07 -3.05 18.06
C ILE A 47 12.77 -2.40 18.55
N PRO A 48 12.74 -1.78 19.76
CA PRO A 48 11.61 -1.02 20.22
C PRO A 48 11.33 0.18 19.30
N LEU A 49 10.08 0.33 18.84
CA LEU A 49 9.68 1.38 17.92
C LEU A 49 8.74 2.39 18.59
N PRO A 50 9.03 3.71 18.53
CA PRO A 50 8.24 4.78 19.15
C PRO A 50 7.00 5.14 18.33
N LEU A 51 6.18 4.16 17.94
CA LEU A 51 5.15 4.32 16.92
C LEU A 51 3.74 3.94 17.41
N SER A 52 3.54 3.56 18.69
CA SER A 52 2.24 3.07 19.17
C SER A 52 1.11 4.12 19.15
N LEU A 53 1.45 5.42 19.22
CA LEU A 53 0.45 6.52 19.21
C LEU A 53 0.02 6.95 17.81
N ILE A 54 0.56 6.34 16.75
CA ILE A 54 0.19 6.70 15.38
C ILE A 54 -1.20 6.15 15.06
N GLN A 55 -2.10 7.03 14.60
CA GLN A 55 -3.48 6.71 14.24
C GLN A 55 -3.76 6.97 12.75
N ASN A 56 -2.76 6.79 11.91
CA ASN A 56 -2.93 6.94 10.48
C ASN A 56 -3.74 5.79 9.86
N GLN A 57 -4.22 6.02 8.63
CA GLN A 57 -4.92 5.02 7.84
C GLN A 57 -4.32 4.99 6.44
N ARG A 58 -3.84 3.83 6.03
CA ARG A 58 -3.20 3.65 4.73
C ARG A 58 -3.81 2.51 3.97
N SER A 59 -4.29 2.85 2.77
CA SER A 59 -4.65 1.84 1.78
C SER A 59 -3.38 1.17 1.26
N MET A 60 -3.48 -0.12 1.03
CA MET A 60 -2.42 -0.94 0.45
C MET A 60 -3.05 -1.94 -0.52
N ILE A 61 -2.25 -2.55 -1.39
CA ILE A 61 -2.69 -3.64 -2.26
C ILE A 61 -1.65 -4.76 -2.26
N GLY A 62 -2.09 -5.98 -2.02
CA GLY A 62 -1.27 -7.18 -2.16
C GLY A 62 -0.94 -7.46 -3.61
N ILE A 63 0.27 -8.00 -3.87
CA ILE A 63 0.71 -8.31 -5.23
C ILE A 63 -0.24 -9.30 -5.92
N ASP A 64 -0.77 -10.29 -5.19
CA ASP A 64 -1.71 -11.27 -5.73
C ASP A 64 -3.01 -10.61 -6.19
N ASN A 65 -3.55 -9.69 -5.38
CA ASN A 65 -4.74 -8.91 -5.71
C ASN A 65 -4.50 -7.96 -6.89
N LEU A 66 -3.29 -7.38 -6.97
CA LEU A 66 -2.92 -6.52 -8.08
C LEU A 66 -2.85 -7.30 -9.39
N ILE A 67 -2.25 -8.49 -9.39
CA ILE A 67 -2.17 -9.35 -10.58
C ILE A 67 -3.58 -9.74 -11.05
N ASP A 68 -4.42 -10.20 -10.13
CA ASP A 68 -5.82 -10.57 -10.43
C ASP A 68 -6.60 -9.40 -11.04
N LEU A 69 -6.44 -8.19 -10.47
CA LEU A 69 -7.05 -6.99 -11.01
C LEU A 69 -6.54 -6.64 -12.41
N LEU A 70 -5.22 -6.74 -12.66
CA LEU A 70 -4.65 -6.43 -13.97
C LEU A 70 -5.18 -7.39 -15.05
N ILE A 71 -5.29 -8.67 -14.74
CA ILE A 71 -5.94 -9.66 -15.62
C ILE A 71 -7.39 -9.26 -15.87
N LYS A 72 -8.13 -8.91 -14.82
CA LYS A 72 -9.50 -8.43 -14.95
C LYS A 72 -9.63 -7.19 -15.83
N CYS A 73 -8.67 -6.24 -15.73
CA CYS A 73 -8.65 -5.05 -16.60
C CYS A 73 -8.39 -5.39 -18.07
N ILE A 74 -7.61 -6.42 -18.36
CA ILE A 74 -7.33 -6.86 -19.74
C ILE A 74 -8.57 -7.53 -20.36
N GLU A 75 -9.28 -8.33 -19.58
CA GLU A 75 -10.40 -9.14 -20.09
C GLU A 75 -11.74 -8.40 -20.10
N HIS A 76 -11.91 -7.35 -19.27
CA HIS A 76 -13.21 -6.73 -19.06
C HIS A 76 -13.46 -5.57 -20.04
N PRO A 77 -14.50 -5.62 -20.88
CA PRO A 77 -14.74 -4.61 -21.92
C PRO A 77 -14.93 -3.18 -21.38
N ASN A 78 -15.42 -3.02 -20.16
CA ASN A 78 -15.63 -1.71 -19.55
C ASN A 78 -14.36 -1.14 -18.89
N ALA A 79 -13.20 -1.78 -19.00
CA ALA A 79 -11.94 -1.28 -18.45
C ALA A 79 -11.31 -0.20 -19.33
N ALA A 80 -11.48 -0.32 -20.64
CA ALA A 80 -10.95 0.63 -21.61
C ALA A 80 -11.45 2.06 -21.35
N GLY A 81 -10.56 3.04 -21.47
CA GLY A 81 -10.87 4.45 -21.25
C GLY A 81 -11.09 4.84 -19.78
N LYS A 82 -10.69 4.00 -18.82
CA LYS A 82 -10.95 4.25 -17.39
C LYS A 82 -9.67 4.41 -16.58
N THR A 83 -9.81 5.14 -15.46
CA THR A 83 -8.79 5.23 -14.41
C THR A 83 -9.35 4.64 -13.13
N PHE A 84 -8.65 3.66 -12.56
CA PHE A 84 -9.04 2.99 -11.33
C PHE A 84 -8.08 3.31 -10.19
N LEU A 85 -8.64 3.74 -9.05
CA LEU A 85 -7.98 3.70 -7.74
C LEU A 85 -8.24 2.34 -7.12
N VAL A 86 -7.21 1.69 -6.61
CA VAL A 86 -7.32 0.30 -6.18
C VAL A 86 -6.67 0.07 -4.82
N SER A 87 -7.25 -0.81 -4.03
CA SER A 87 -6.71 -1.24 -2.73
C SER A 87 -7.36 -2.56 -2.30
N ASP A 88 -6.82 -3.19 -1.27
CA ASP A 88 -7.42 -4.39 -0.67
C ASP A 88 -8.73 -4.09 0.11
N GLY A 89 -9.11 -2.81 0.23
CA GLY A 89 -10.36 -2.40 0.86
C GLY A 89 -10.32 -2.28 2.38
N LYS A 90 -9.23 -2.63 3.04
CA LYS A 90 -8.99 -2.44 4.47
C LYS A 90 -7.79 -1.51 4.65
N ASP A 91 -8.03 -0.33 5.22
CA ASP A 91 -6.95 0.59 5.55
C ASP A 91 -6.27 0.16 6.85
N LEU A 92 -4.95 0.22 6.88
CA LEU A 92 -4.16 -0.17 8.04
C LEU A 92 -3.48 1.04 8.68
N SER A 93 -3.43 1.06 10.01
CA SER A 93 -2.51 1.96 10.72
C SER A 93 -1.10 1.37 10.77
N THR A 94 -0.10 2.24 10.91
CA THR A 94 1.29 1.80 11.07
C THR A 94 1.49 0.86 12.26
N PRO A 95 0.94 1.13 13.47
CA PRO A 95 1.01 0.18 14.58
C PRO A 95 0.34 -1.17 14.27
N TYR A 96 -0.81 -1.16 13.62
CA TYR A 96 -1.50 -2.39 13.24
C TYR A 96 -0.64 -3.24 12.29
N LEU A 97 -0.07 -2.60 11.26
CA LEU A 97 0.81 -3.28 10.30
C LEU A 97 2.03 -3.92 11.00
N ILE A 98 2.67 -3.18 11.92
CA ILE A 98 3.82 -3.67 12.69
C ILE A 98 3.42 -4.86 13.57
N ASN A 99 2.31 -4.74 14.30
CA ASN A 99 1.80 -5.83 15.14
C ASN A 99 1.52 -7.08 14.30
N TYR A 100 0.90 -6.89 13.14
CA TYR A 100 0.54 -8.01 12.27
C TYR A 100 1.79 -8.69 11.68
N ILE A 101 2.77 -7.92 11.20
CA ILE A 101 4.06 -8.44 10.74
C ILE A 101 4.74 -9.24 11.86
N SER A 102 4.84 -8.66 13.07
CA SER A 102 5.47 -9.31 14.23
C SER A 102 4.79 -10.64 14.56
N THR A 103 3.47 -10.65 14.66
CA THR A 103 2.69 -11.86 14.97
C THR A 103 2.86 -12.93 13.89
N SER A 104 2.83 -12.52 12.61
CA SER A 104 3.03 -13.44 11.48
C SER A 104 4.42 -14.09 11.45
N MET A 105 5.40 -13.45 12.10
CA MET A 105 6.77 -13.97 12.30
C MET A 105 6.95 -14.76 13.60
N GLY A 106 5.92 -14.86 14.44
CA GLY A 106 6.00 -15.48 15.75
C GLY A 106 6.66 -14.61 16.83
N PHE A 107 6.74 -13.29 16.61
CA PHE A 107 7.30 -12.35 17.57
C PHE A 107 6.21 -11.47 18.20
N SER A 108 6.51 -10.94 19.39
CA SER A 108 5.73 -9.84 19.98
C SER A 108 6.27 -8.51 19.50
N SER A 109 5.38 -7.61 19.05
CA SER A 109 5.79 -6.27 18.66
C SER A 109 6.26 -5.47 19.89
N ARG A 110 7.33 -4.68 19.72
CA ARG A 110 7.87 -3.80 20.75
C ARG A 110 7.56 -2.34 20.43
N LEU A 111 6.25 -2.03 20.41
CA LEU A 111 5.78 -0.66 20.22
C LEU A 111 5.65 0.05 21.56
N PHE A 112 6.14 1.29 21.64
CA PHE A 112 5.96 2.13 22.83
C PHE A 112 5.40 3.51 22.47
N PRO A 113 4.71 4.18 23.41
CA PRO A 113 4.14 5.49 23.18
C PRO A 113 5.23 6.56 23.11
N PHE A 114 5.17 7.39 22.08
CA PHE A 114 6.06 8.54 21.91
C PHE A 114 5.29 9.67 21.20
N PRO A 115 5.41 10.93 21.66
CA PRO A 115 4.68 12.04 21.06
C PRO A 115 5.05 12.22 19.58
N ILE A 116 4.05 12.21 18.70
CA ILE A 116 4.26 12.25 17.25
C ILE A 116 4.94 13.54 16.80
N PHE A 117 4.62 14.68 17.45
CA PHE A 117 5.26 15.96 17.12
C PHE A 117 6.76 15.93 17.40
N LEU A 118 7.18 15.31 18.50
CA LEU A 118 8.58 15.18 18.86
C LEU A 118 9.32 14.21 17.93
N LEU A 119 8.64 13.12 17.53
CA LEU A 119 9.16 12.20 16.51
C LEU A 119 9.41 12.94 15.18
N LYS A 120 8.42 13.68 14.69
CA LYS A 120 8.54 14.48 13.45
C LYS A 120 9.66 15.53 13.56
N PHE A 121 9.79 16.19 14.70
CA PHE A 121 10.84 17.16 14.96
C PHE A 121 12.24 16.53 14.89
N LEU A 122 12.47 15.42 15.61
CA LEU A 122 13.75 14.71 15.60
C LEU A 122 14.13 14.23 14.19
N PHE A 123 13.20 13.64 13.48
CA PHE A 123 13.44 13.17 12.11
C PHE A 123 13.69 14.32 11.12
N THR A 124 13.13 15.51 11.38
CA THR A 124 13.41 16.71 10.57
C THR A 124 14.84 17.18 10.78
N ILE A 125 15.35 17.21 12.02
CA ILE A 125 16.73 17.60 12.34
C ILE A 125 17.74 16.70 11.63
N ILE A 126 17.51 15.39 11.62
CA ILE A 126 18.40 14.43 10.96
C ILE A 126 18.16 14.30 9.44
N GLY A 127 17.35 15.19 8.83
CA GLY A 127 17.08 15.20 7.39
C GLY A 127 16.19 14.08 6.89
N LYS A 128 15.51 13.33 7.77
CA LYS A 128 14.65 12.18 7.43
C LYS A 128 13.16 12.47 7.58
N LYS A 129 12.75 13.72 7.36
CA LYS A 129 11.33 14.12 7.45
C LYS A 129 10.42 13.26 6.59
N LYS A 130 10.81 12.98 5.33
CA LYS A 130 10.00 12.19 4.41
C LYS A 130 9.72 10.75 4.90
N GLU A 131 10.65 10.17 5.65
CA GLU A 131 10.49 8.83 6.23
C GLU A 131 9.44 8.83 7.34
N VAL A 132 9.49 9.81 8.25
CA VAL A 132 8.50 9.88 9.34
C VAL A 132 7.11 10.28 8.81
N ASP A 133 7.03 11.19 7.84
CA ASP A 133 5.74 11.54 7.21
C ASP A 133 5.09 10.30 6.58
N ARG A 134 5.86 9.46 5.89
CA ARG A 134 5.35 8.18 5.35
C ARG A 134 4.84 7.21 6.41
N LEU A 135 5.35 7.28 7.64
CA LEU A 135 4.90 6.42 8.74
C LEU A 135 3.69 7.00 9.49
N THR A 136 3.53 8.33 9.47
CA THR A 136 2.52 9.04 10.27
C THR A 136 1.33 9.52 9.46
N ASP A 137 1.50 9.77 8.16
CA ASP A 137 0.45 10.36 7.34
C ASP A 137 -0.51 9.31 6.79
N SER A 138 -1.76 9.70 6.63
CA SER A 138 -2.80 8.86 6.05
C SER A 138 -2.83 8.98 4.53
N LEU A 139 -3.12 7.88 3.85
CA LEU A 139 -3.41 7.82 2.43
C LEU A 139 -4.51 6.80 2.20
N LYS A 140 -5.72 7.28 1.99
CA LYS A 140 -6.89 6.43 1.74
C LYS A 140 -7.29 6.50 0.27
N LEU A 141 -7.54 5.36 -0.33
CA LEU A 141 -8.03 5.23 -1.69
C LEU A 141 -9.44 4.62 -1.67
N ASP A 142 -10.35 5.24 -2.41
CA ASP A 142 -11.67 4.68 -2.65
C ASP A 142 -11.63 3.72 -3.85
N ASN A 143 -11.85 2.45 -3.61
CA ASN A 143 -11.95 1.41 -4.63
C ASN A 143 -13.41 1.16 -5.08
N GLY A 144 -14.35 2.03 -4.74
CA GLY A 144 -15.76 1.90 -5.13
C GLY A 144 -15.97 1.92 -6.63
N HIS A 145 -15.15 2.70 -7.36
CA HIS A 145 -15.27 2.77 -8.83
C HIS A 145 -14.89 1.45 -9.50
N VAL A 146 -13.76 0.85 -9.15
CA VAL A 146 -13.35 -0.44 -9.73
C VAL A 146 -14.33 -1.56 -9.42
N ARG A 147 -14.88 -1.57 -8.19
CA ARG A 147 -15.92 -2.53 -7.80
C ARG A 147 -17.17 -2.42 -8.66
N ARG A 148 -17.67 -1.21 -8.90
CA ARG A 148 -18.88 -0.99 -9.71
C ARG A 148 -18.69 -1.31 -11.20
N VAL A 149 -17.54 -0.93 -11.76
CA VAL A 149 -17.30 -1.05 -13.20
C VAL A 149 -16.87 -2.46 -13.60
N LEU A 150 -15.97 -3.07 -12.84
CA LEU A 150 -15.39 -4.38 -13.14
C LEU A 150 -16.00 -5.52 -12.33
N ASN A 151 -16.91 -5.21 -11.40
CA ASN A 151 -17.42 -6.18 -10.40
C ASN A 151 -16.26 -6.92 -9.70
N TRP A 152 -15.17 -6.18 -9.42
CA TRP A 152 -13.97 -6.76 -8.84
C TRP A 152 -13.90 -6.53 -7.33
N THR A 153 -13.54 -7.58 -6.61
CA THR A 153 -13.21 -7.54 -5.19
C THR A 153 -11.89 -8.27 -4.97
N PRO A 154 -11.03 -7.79 -4.06
CA PRO A 154 -9.75 -8.47 -3.78
C PRO A 154 -9.98 -9.92 -3.36
N PRO A 155 -9.41 -10.92 -4.07
CA PRO A 155 -9.57 -12.33 -3.72
C PRO A 155 -8.83 -12.72 -2.43
N VAL A 156 -7.74 -12.02 -2.09
CA VAL A 156 -6.94 -12.28 -0.89
C VAL A 156 -7.19 -11.15 0.12
N ASN A 157 -7.59 -11.48 1.34
CA ASN A 157 -7.72 -10.48 2.39
C ASN A 157 -6.34 -9.98 2.87
N VAL A 158 -6.31 -8.76 3.44
CA VAL A 158 -5.07 -8.10 3.85
C VAL A 158 -4.25 -8.91 4.84
N ASP A 159 -4.92 -9.59 5.76
CA ASP A 159 -4.26 -10.36 6.81
C ASP A 159 -3.51 -11.55 6.21
N GLU A 160 -4.16 -12.28 5.29
CA GLU A 160 -3.54 -13.38 4.55
C GLU A 160 -2.41 -12.88 3.64
N GLY A 161 -2.60 -11.77 2.94
CA GLY A 161 -1.58 -11.18 2.07
C GLY A 161 -0.32 -10.76 2.84
N ILE A 162 -0.45 -10.17 4.03
CA ILE A 162 0.70 -9.85 4.90
C ILE A 162 1.38 -11.12 5.39
N ARG A 163 0.61 -12.14 5.76
CA ARG A 163 1.16 -13.44 6.17
C ARG A 163 2.02 -14.06 5.07
N ARG A 164 1.55 -14.09 3.83
CA ARG A 164 2.29 -14.57 2.66
C ARG A 164 3.55 -13.76 2.41
N MET A 165 3.45 -12.43 2.48
CA MET A 165 4.60 -11.53 2.34
C MET A 165 5.74 -11.88 3.30
N VAL A 166 5.40 -12.17 4.56
CA VAL A 166 6.37 -12.44 5.64
C VAL A 166 6.93 -13.86 5.56
N GLN A 167 6.10 -14.83 5.21
CA GLN A 167 6.49 -16.24 5.14
C GLN A 167 7.17 -16.64 3.81
N GLY A 168 7.21 -15.73 2.86
CA GLY A 168 7.85 -15.98 1.56
C GLY A 168 7.08 -16.94 0.65
N LYS A 169 5.76 -16.97 0.78
CA LYS A 169 4.88 -17.83 -0.01
C LYS A 169 4.01 -17.02 -0.94
#